data_1e4584e5de14aaf029627ceadd79de2d
#
_entry.id   1e4584e5de14aaf029627ceadd79de2d
#
_cell.length_a   1.000
_cell.length_b   1.000
_cell.length_c   1.000
_cell.angle_alpha   90.00
_cell.angle_beta   90.00
_cell.angle_gamma   90.00
#
_symmetry.space_group_name_H-M   'P 1'
#
loop_
_entity.id
_entity.type
_entity.pdbx_description
1 polymer ?
#
loop_
_entity_poly.entity_id
_entity_poly.type
_entity_poly.pdbx_seq_one_letter_code
_entity_poly.pdbx_strand_id
1 'polypeptide(L)'
;MKMKCILCAVAALTMCSTTLTAASAEEKENVEFKRHWFLQVQAGAAYTLGEVDFGELVSPAAALYAGHRFLPVWGMRFGLSGWQSKGAWVSPESVYQYKYLQGNVDVTLDLANLFGKFNYRRTVNPYLFAGVGVNGAFGNDEANALDDQGYTLQNVWSGSKVFVAGRLGLGVDFRFSDCVSFGVELNTNMLSDKYNSKKAGNLDWQFNALAGFTFRFGKNYKKSRPAATAAPVTPAWTTEPAQKEEPAVQEPAPVQAPATKAAEKPAALRENIFFRIGSAQIRTSEQAKVAALAEYLKANPSARIEIVGYADAATGSHALNLKLSRQRAAGVAAALEQAGIAADRISAEGRGDTVQPFPGVEQNRVSICIAQ
;
A
#
# COMPACT_ATOMS: atom_id res chain seq x y z
N MET A 1 -6.85 -35.48 29.53
CA MET A 1 -5.56 -34.77 29.45
C MET A 1 -5.43 -34.11 28.08
N LYS A 2 -6.49 -33.43 27.59
CA LYS A 2 -6.68 -33.06 26.16
C LYS A 2 -6.86 -31.54 25.90
N MET A 3 -6.46 -30.65 26.80
CA MET A 3 -6.71 -29.21 26.62
C MET A 3 -5.50 -28.29 26.94
N LYS A 4 -4.27 -28.84 26.99
CA LYS A 4 -3.07 -28.06 27.33
C LYS A 4 -2.19 -27.65 26.14
N CYS A 5 -2.39 -28.20 24.94
CA CYS A 5 -1.56 -27.86 23.78
C CYS A 5 -2.04 -26.66 22.94
N ILE A 6 -3.29 -26.21 23.10
CA ILE A 6 -3.83 -25.07 22.34
C ILE A 6 -3.44 -23.73 23.00
N LEU A 7 -3.08 -23.74 24.28
CA LEU A 7 -2.75 -22.51 25.03
C LEU A 7 -1.33 -21.97 24.79
N CYS A 8 -0.42 -22.77 24.24
CA CYS A 8 0.96 -22.32 23.97
C CYS A 8 1.11 -21.46 22.72
N ALA A 9 0.18 -21.53 21.76
CA ALA A 9 0.24 -20.70 20.55
C ALA A 9 -0.28 -19.27 20.74
N VAL A 10 -1.10 -19.04 21.79
CA VAL A 10 -1.67 -17.71 22.09
C VAL A 10 -0.77 -16.90 23.04
N ALA A 11 0.08 -17.55 23.84
CA ALA A 11 0.96 -16.88 24.79
C ALA A 11 2.17 -16.17 24.17
N ALA A 12 2.51 -16.45 22.90
CA ALA A 12 3.60 -15.78 22.21
C ALA A 12 3.23 -14.37 21.67
N LEU A 13 1.97 -13.98 21.75
CA LEU A 13 1.49 -12.67 21.25
C LEU A 13 1.48 -11.56 22.32
N THR A 14 1.74 -11.86 23.59
CA THR A 14 1.55 -10.90 24.70
C THR A 14 2.83 -10.37 25.35
N MET A 15 4.03 -10.73 24.87
CA MET A 15 5.27 -10.18 25.41
C MET A 15 6.03 -9.35 24.39
N CYS A 16 5.53 -8.18 24.05
CA CYS A 16 6.34 -7.10 23.50
C CYS A 16 5.73 -5.74 23.84
N SER A 17 5.75 -5.40 25.11
CA SER A 17 5.57 -4.02 25.54
C SER A 17 6.73 -3.65 26.48
N THR A 18 7.29 -2.47 26.21
CA THR A 18 8.27 -1.69 26.97
C THR A 18 9.75 -1.93 26.69
N THR A 19 10.27 -1.17 25.71
CA THR A 19 11.49 -0.40 25.92
C THR A 19 11.28 1.00 25.36
N LEU A 20 10.90 1.90 26.26
CA LEU A 20 10.95 3.34 26.03
C LEU A 20 12.42 3.74 26.09
N THR A 21 13.05 3.96 24.95
CA THR A 21 14.38 4.57 24.89
C THR A 21 14.24 5.98 24.36
N ALA A 22 14.85 6.91 25.12
CA ALA A 22 14.85 8.34 24.88
C ALA A 22 15.08 8.72 23.41
N ALA A 23 14.15 9.50 22.85
CA ALA A 23 14.26 10.07 21.53
C ALA A 23 15.25 11.24 21.57
N SER A 24 16.45 11.04 21.03
CA SER A 24 17.22 12.13 20.44
C SER A 24 16.41 12.71 19.30
N ALA A 25 16.39 14.02 19.13
CA ALA A 25 15.72 14.73 18.06
C ALA A 25 16.33 14.31 16.70
N GLU A 26 15.89 13.17 16.16
CA GLU A 26 16.20 12.76 14.80
C GLU A 26 15.38 13.64 13.85
N GLU A 27 16.10 14.36 13.01
CA GLU A 27 15.58 15.04 11.82
C GLU A 27 14.59 14.12 11.11
N LYS A 28 13.32 14.54 10.99
CA LYS A 28 12.23 13.71 10.45
C LYS A 28 12.49 13.42 8.97
N GLU A 29 13.21 12.35 8.68
CA GLU A 29 13.30 11.80 7.33
C GLU A 29 11.90 11.45 6.82
N ASN A 30 11.47 12.04 5.72
CA ASN A 30 10.26 11.63 5.03
C ASN A 30 10.52 10.28 4.35
N VAL A 31 9.92 9.22 4.89
CA VAL A 31 10.02 7.87 4.35
C VAL A 31 8.71 7.50 3.69
N GLU A 32 8.78 7.21 2.40
CA GLU A 32 7.64 6.80 1.58
C GLU A 32 7.72 5.32 1.25
N PHE A 33 6.56 4.66 1.17
CA PHE A 33 6.47 3.28 0.72
C PHE A 33 6.85 3.19 -0.77
N LYS A 34 7.67 2.17 -1.12
CA LYS A 34 8.01 1.83 -2.49
C LYS A 34 7.42 0.48 -2.85
N ARG A 35 6.70 0.41 -3.97
CA ARG A 35 6.20 -0.83 -4.55
C ARG A 35 7.35 -1.78 -4.83
N HIS A 36 7.15 -3.07 -4.56
CA HIS A 36 8.21 -4.06 -4.74
C HIS A 36 7.64 -5.45 -4.99
N TRP A 37 8.42 -6.25 -5.71
CA TRP A 37 8.18 -7.67 -5.88
C TRP A 37 8.85 -8.47 -4.77
N PHE A 38 8.30 -9.63 -4.48
CA PHE A 38 8.91 -10.59 -3.56
C PHE A 38 8.71 -12.02 -4.05
N LEU A 39 9.61 -12.90 -3.60
CA LEU A 39 9.53 -14.34 -3.71
C LEU A 39 9.43 -14.94 -2.31
N GLN A 40 8.51 -15.88 -2.11
CA GLN A 40 8.30 -16.54 -0.82
C GLN A 40 8.42 -18.04 -1.00
N VAL A 41 9.27 -18.69 -0.21
CA VAL A 41 9.49 -20.14 -0.20
C VAL A 41 9.17 -20.65 1.20
N GLN A 42 8.25 -21.60 1.29
CA GLN A 42 7.77 -22.12 2.56
C GLN A 42 7.69 -23.65 2.53
N ALA A 43 7.89 -24.26 3.70
CA ALA A 43 7.67 -25.69 3.93
C ALA A 43 7.07 -25.90 5.33
N GLY A 44 6.40 -27.01 5.51
CA GLY A 44 5.77 -27.33 6.78
C GLY A 44 4.86 -28.54 6.67
N ALA A 45 3.71 -28.47 7.33
CA ALA A 45 2.76 -29.57 7.42
C ALA A 45 1.36 -29.15 6.95
N ALA A 46 0.67 -30.08 6.32
CA ALA A 46 -0.75 -30.03 6.01
C ALA A 46 -1.50 -31.02 6.91
N TYR A 47 -2.69 -30.66 7.30
CA TYR A 47 -3.63 -31.52 8.00
C TYR A 47 -4.99 -31.48 7.28
N THR A 48 -5.42 -32.64 6.77
CA THR A 48 -6.78 -32.78 6.21
C THR A 48 -7.72 -33.14 7.33
N LEU A 49 -8.80 -32.40 7.51
CA LEU A 49 -9.78 -32.64 8.56
C LEU A 49 -10.44 -34.01 8.37
N GLY A 50 -10.37 -34.86 9.37
CA GLY A 50 -10.95 -36.20 9.36
C GLY A 50 -11.32 -36.68 10.76
N GLU A 51 -11.85 -37.90 10.84
CA GLU A 51 -12.47 -38.49 12.04
C GLU A 51 -11.51 -39.39 12.83
N VAL A 52 -10.27 -39.56 12.36
CA VAL A 52 -9.21 -40.33 13.03
C VAL A 52 -8.26 -39.42 13.79
N ASP A 53 -7.28 -39.98 14.50
CA ASP A 53 -6.34 -39.21 15.29
C ASP A 53 -5.58 -38.18 14.44
N PHE A 54 -5.40 -36.97 14.99
CA PHE A 54 -4.75 -35.84 14.32
C PHE A 54 -3.39 -36.20 13.69
N GLY A 55 -2.57 -36.97 14.43
CA GLY A 55 -1.23 -37.34 13.96
C GLY A 55 -1.23 -38.18 12.69
N GLU A 56 -2.24 -39.00 12.49
CA GLU A 56 -2.36 -39.87 11.31
C GLU A 56 -2.63 -39.09 10.03
N LEU A 57 -3.32 -37.96 10.12
CA LEU A 57 -3.72 -37.14 8.98
C LEU A 57 -2.76 -35.99 8.67
N VAL A 58 -1.67 -35.86 9.42
CA VAL A 58 -0.62 -34.88 9.13
C VAL A 58 0.25 -35.37 7.99
N SER A 59 0.56 -34.47 7.05
CA SER A 59 1.37 -34.74 5.87
C SER A 59 2.31 -33.56 5.56
N PRO A 60 3.42 -33.76 4.83
CA PRO A 60 4.28 -32.66 4.44
C PRO A 60 3.60 -31.73 3.43
N ALA A 61 3.95 -30.44 3.51
CA ALA A 61 3.49 -29.43 2.56
C ALA A 61 4.62 -28.44 2.26
N ALA A 62 4.61 -27.89 1.04
CA ALA A 62 5.52 -26.84 0.60
C ALA A 62 4.77 -25.82 -0.27
N ALA A 63 5.31 -24.61 -0.34
CA ALA A 63 4.74 -23.56 -1.17
C ALA A 63 5.83 -22.62 -1.72
N LEU A 64 5.60 -22.15 -2.93
CA LEU A 64 6.40 -21.15 -3.62
C LEU A 64 5.49 -20.08 -4.19
N TYR A 65 5.68 -18.82 -3.77
CA TYR A 65 4.89 -17.69 -4.25
C TYR A 65 5.78 -16.59 -4.80
N ALA A 66 5.35 -15.97 -5.89
CA ALA A 66 5.80 -14.66 -6.31
C ALA A 66 4.68 -13.65 -6.01
N GLY A 67 5.02 -12.48 -5.47
CA GLY A 67 4.02 -11.48 -5.13
C GLY A 67 4.50 -10.06 -5.37
N HIS A 68 3.55 -9.16 -5.42
CA HIS A 68 3.77 -7.74 -5.58
C HIS A 68 3.01 -6.93 -4.53
N ARG A 69 3.73 -6.11 -3.77
CA ARG A 69 3.14 -5.10 -2.89
C ARG A 69 2.95 -3.81 -3.66
N PHE A 70 1.70 -3.44 -3.93
CA PHE A 70 1.36 -2.23 -4.68
C PHE A 70 0.96 -1.05 -3.78
N LEU A 71 0.53 -1.32 -2.53
CA LEU A 71 0.25 -0.33 -1.49
C LEU A 71 0.89 -0.78 -0.16
N PRO A 72 1.06 0.13 0.82
CA PRO A 72 1.57 -0.25 2.14
C PRO A 72 0.76 -1.37 2.79
N VAL A 73 -0.57 -1.35 2.61
CA VAL A 73 -1.54 -2.26 3.22
C VAL A 73 -1.85 -3.45 2.32
N TRP A 74 -1.88 -3.28 0.98
CA TRP A 74 -2.35 -4.26 0.04
C TRP A 74 -1.26 -4.85 -0.85
N GLY A 75 -1.33 -6.14 -1.07
CA GLY A 75 -0.52 -6.89 -2.04
C GLY A 75 -1.30 -8.02 -2.67
N MET A 76 -0.69 -8.63 -3.68
CA MET A 76 -1.15 -9.87 -4.31
C MET A 76 0.01 -10.84 -4.38
N ARG A 77 -0.28 -12.13 -4.30
CA ARG A 77 0.68 -13.19 -4.60
C ARG A 77 0.03 -14.29 -5.42
N PHE A 78 0.81 -14.93 -6.25
CA PHE A 78 0.45 -16.10 -7.02
C PHE A 78 1.56 -17.13 -6.89
N GLY A 79 1.22 -18.40 -6.96
CA GLY A 79 2.23 -19.44 -6.83
C GLY A 79 1.64 -20.83 -6.75
N LEU A 80 2.49 -21.74 -6.36
CA LEU A 80 2.19 -23.15 -6.24
C LEU A 80 2.33 -23.59 -4.78
N SER A 81 1.43 -24.48 -4.35
CA SER A 81 1.56 -25.21 -3.10
C SER A 81 1.18 -26.66 -3.33
N GLY A 82 1.73 -27.55 -2.53
CA GLY A 82 1.44 -28.96 -2.69
C GLY A 82 2.37 -29.84 -1.89
N TRP A 83 2.21 -31.08 -2.04
CA TRP A 83 2.99 -32.27 -1.73
C TRP A 83 2.05 -33.46 -1.51
N GLN A 84 1.67 -33.73 -0.25
CA GLN A 84 0.91 -34.89 0.14
C GLN A 84 -0.33 -34.47 0.96
N SER A 85 -1.42 -35.20 0.78
CA SER A 85 -2.63 -35.12 1.60
C SER A 85 -3.02 -36.53 2.03
N LYS A 86 -3.74 -36.63 3.14
CA LYS A 86 -4.18 -37.90 3.69
C LYS A 86 -5.68 -37.89 3.94
N GLY A 87 -6.31 -39.03 3.80
CA GLY A 87 -7.64 -39.31 4.27
C GLY A 87 -7.65 -40.61 5.07
N ALA A 88 -8.75 -40.92 5.75
CA ALA A 88 -8.83 -42.17 6.50
C ALA A 88 -10.25 -42.71 6.56
N TRP A 89 -10.35 -44.02 6.57
CA TRP A 89 -11.57 -44.78 6.93
C TRP A 89 -11.54 -45.06 8.43
N VAL A 90 -12.73 -45.04 9.08
CA VAL A 90 -12.80 -45.00 10.54
C VAL A 90 -12.83 -46.39 11.17
N SER A 91 -13.53 -47.38 10.57
CA SER A 91 -13.74 -48.69 11.20
C SER A 91 -13.81 -49.84 10.17
N PRO A 92 -12.79 -50.70 10.12
CA PRO A 92 -11.51 -50.60 10.82
C PRO A 92 -10.70 -49.40 10.32
N GLU A 93 -9.89 -48.82 11.21
CA GLU A 93 -9.08 -47.63 10.85
C GLU A 93 -8.09 -47.95 9.77
N SER A 94 -8.15 -47.18 8.68
CA SER A 94 -7.23 -47.32 7.54
C SER A 94 -6.93 -45.94 6.95
N VAL A 95 -5.68 -45.53 7.02
CA VAL A 95 -5.20 -44.26 6.46
C VAL A 95 -4.72 -44.48 5.04
N TYR A 96 -5.07 -43.57 4.14
CA TYR A 96 -4.58 -43.53 2.76
C TYR A 96 -4.05 -42.16 2.41
N GLN A 97 -3.16 -42.12 1.42
CA GLN A 97 -2.47 -40.91 1.01
C GLN A 97 -2.58 -40.69 -0.50
N TYR A 98 -2.53 -39.42 -0.87
CA TYR A 98 -2.48 -38.98 -2.26
C TYR A 98 -1.67 -37.71 -2.35
N LYS A 99 -1.26 -37.34 -3.56
CA LYS A 99 -0.46 -36.15 -3.82
C LYS A 99 -1.31 -35.04 -4.42
N TYR A 100 -0.91 -33.79 -4.21
CA TYR A 100 -1.56 -32.65 -4.85
C TYR A 100 -0.58 -31.59 -5.25
N LEU A 101 -0.95 -30.84 -6.27
CA LEU A 101 -0.32 -29.58 -6.67
C LEU A 101 -1.43 -28.54 -6.88
N GLN A 102 -1.31 -27.39 -6.24
CA GLN A 102 -2.32 -26.36 -6.27
C GLN A 102 -1.73 -25.03 -6.74
N GLY A 103 -2.29 -24.49 -7.83
CA GLY A 103 -2.04 -23.11 -8.25
C GLY A 103 -2.91 -22.15 -7.46
N ASN A 104 -2.31 -21.06 -6.93
CA ASN A 104 -2.95 -20.13 -6.00
C ASN A 104 -2.85 -18.69 -6.47
N VAL A 105 -3.90 -17.92 -6.20
CA VAL A 105 -3.90 -16.45 -6.29
C VAL A 105 -4.52 -15.90 -5.01
N ASP A 106 -3.73 -15.14 -4.25
CA ASP A 106 -4.13 -14.59 -2.96
C ASP A 106 -3.98 -13.06 -2.95
N VAL A 107 -4.94 -12.36 -2.34
CA VAL A 107 -4.84 -10.95 -1.96
C VAL A 107 -4.37 -10.89 -0.51
N THR A 108 -3.34 -10.09 -0.23
CA THR A 108 -2.73 -9.97 1.10
C THR A 108 -3.01 -8.61 1.72
N LEU A 109 -3.32 -8.60 3.01
CA LEU A 109 -3.63 -7.43 3.82
C LEU A 109 -2.62 -7.32 4.97
N ASP A 110 -1.78 -6.30 4.97
CA ASP A 110 -0.83 -6.03 6.04
C ASP A 110 -1.53 -5.34 7.22
N LEU A 111 -1.69 -6.05 8.32
CA LEU A 111 -2.40 -5.55 9.50
C LEU A 111 -1.62 -4.46 10.23
N ALA A 112 -0.29 -4.56 10.24
CA ALA A 112 0.54 -3.59 10.91
C ALA A 112 0.50 -2.21 10.24
N ASN A 113 0.35 -2.17 8.91
CA ASN A 113 0.19 -0.93 8.15
C ASN A 113 -1.27 -0.48 8.04
N LEU A 114 -2.24 -1.39 8.24
CA LEU A 114 -3.66 -1.06 8.30
C LEU A 114 -4.00 -0.26 9.57
N PHE A 115 -3.52 -0.72 10.73
CA PHE A 115 -3.80 -0.10 12.04
C PHE A 115 -2.76 0.94 12.45
N GLY A 116 -1.61 1.00 11.74
CA GLY A 116 -0.53 1.93 12.01
C GLY A 116 -0.03 2.67 10.77
N LYS A 117 0.93 3.58 10.97
CA LYS A 117 1.64 4.22 9.85
C LYS A 117 2.66 3.26 9.25
N PHE A 118 2.94 3.40 7.96
CA PHE A 118 4.03 2.68 7.31
C PHE A 118 5.36 2.93 8.03
N ASN A 119 6.01 1.85 8.45
CA ASN A 119 7.31 1.89 9.10
C ASN A 119 8.22 0.83 8.49
N TYR A 120 9.22 1.28 7.73
CA TYR A 120 10.19 0.40 7.06
C TYR A 120 11.14 -0.32 8.03
N ARG A 121 11.29 0.16 9.28
CA ARG A 121 12.11 -0.46 10.33
C ARG A 121 11.35 -1.51 11.14
N ARG A 122 10.05 -1.68 10.90
CA ARG A 122 9.23 -2.63 11.66
C ARG A 122 9.75 -4.06 11.45
N THR A 123 10.02 -4.76 12.56
CA THR A 123 10.55 -6.12 12.54
C THR A 123 9.45 -7.16 12.39
N VAL A 124 8.28 -6.96 13.02
CA VAL A 124 7.17 -7.90 13.04
C VAL A 124 6.01 -7.36 12.22
N ASN A 125 5.59 -8.09 11.19
CA ASN A 125 4.55 -7.68 10.26
C ASN A 125 3.49 -8.79 10.13
N PRO A 126 2.42 -8.75 10.93
CA PRO A 126 1.28 -9.65 10.78
C PRO A 126 0.48 -9.28 9.52
N TYR A 127 -0.01 -10.31 8.84
CA TYR A 127 -0.85 -10.14 7.66
C TYR A 127 -1.96 -11.19 7.60
N LEU A 128 -3.03 -10.85 6.90
CA LEU A 128 -4.09 -11.77 6.48
C LEU A 128 -4.03 -11.93 4.96
N PHE A 129 -4.61 -13.01 4.48
CA PHE A 129 -4.88 -13.16 3.06
C PHE A 129 -6.13 -13.99 2.81
N ALA A 130 -6.72 -13.75 1.66
CA ALA A 130 -7.81 -14.54 1.11
C ALA A 130 -7.56 -14.73 -0.38
N GLY A 131 -7.98 -15.88 -0.91
CA GLY A 131 -7.72 -16.19 -2.31
C GLY A 131 -8.47 -17.40 -2.81
N VAL A 132 -8.09 -17.81 -4.00
CA VAL A 132 -8.62 -19.00 -4.67
C VAL A 132 -7.47 -19.83 -5.21
N GLY A 133 -7.71 -21.14 -5.33
CA GLY A 133 -6.76 -22.07 -5.91
C GLY A 133 -7.42 -23.08 -6.83
N VAL A 134 -6.63 -23.62 -7.73
CA VAL A 134 -6.97 -24.80 -8.53
C VAL A 134 -6.04 -25.92 -8.11
N ASN A 135 -6.61 -26.95 -7.51
CA ASN A 135 -5.92 -28.10 -6.93
C ASN A 135 -6.05 -29.31 -7.88
N GLY A 136 -4.93 -29.81 -8.36
CA GLY A 136 -4.83 -31.08 -9.05
C GLY A 136 -4.37 -32.16 -8.07
N ALA A 137 -5.24 -33.10 -7.75
CA ALA A 137 -4.94 -34.26 -6.90
C ALA A 137 -4.71 -35.50 -7.75
N PHE A 138 -3.75 -36.36 -7.36
CA PHE A 138 -3.32 -37.55 -8.09
C PHE A 138 -2.70 -38.60 -7.17
N GLY A 139 -2.64 -39.87 -7.66
CA GLY A 139 -2.06 -40.98 -6.91
C GLY A 139 -2.90 -41.39 -5.72
N ASN A 140 -4.20 -41.60 -5.93
CA ASN A 140 -5.18 -42.05 -4.91
C ASN A 140 -5.33 -43.58 -4.89
N ASP A 141 -4.26 -44.31 -5.20
CA ASP A 141 -4.29 -45.77 -5.39
C ASP A 141 -4.57 -46.50 -4.10
N GLU A 142 -4.11 -45.99 -2.95
CA GLU A 142 -4.40 -46.55 -1.63
C GLU A 142 -5.91 -46.49 -1.29
N ALA A 143 -6.58 -45.38 -1.59
CA ALA A 143 -8.03 -45.26 -1.40
C ALA A 143 -8.82 -46.19 -2.33
N ASN A 144 -8.38 -46.33 -3.58
CA ASN A 144 -8.99 -47.29 -4.52
C ASN A 144 -8.82 -48.72 -4.02
N ALA A 145 -7.62 -49.10 -3.53
CA ALA A 145 -7.36 -50.43 -3.00
C ALA A 145 -8.23 -50.76 -1.75
N LEU A 146 -8.55 -49.76 -0.90
CA LEU A 146 -9.48 -49.91 0.20
C LEU A 146 -10.92 -50.14 -0.31
N ASP A 147 -11.37 -49.38 -1.32
CA ASP A 147 -12.69 -49.55 -1.92
C ASP A 147 -12.86 -50.94 -2.55
N ASP A 148 -11.85 -51.46 -3.25
CA ASP A 148 -11.79 -52.79 -3.79
C ASP A 148 -11.87 -53.90 -2.72
N GLN A 149 -11.43 -53.60 -1.48
CA GLN A 149 -11.53 -54.48 -0.33
C GLN A 149 -12.91 -54.40 0.36
N GLY A 150 -13.85 -53.60 -0.15
CA GLY A 150 -15.22 -53.51 0.34
C GLY A 150 -15.44 -52.39 1.38
N TYR A 151 -14.53 -51.42 1.53
CA TYR A 151 -14.68 -50.28 2.47
C TYR A 151 -15.67 -49.21 2.03
N THR A 152 -16.27 -49.32 0.86
CA THR A 152 -17.38 -48.46 0.33
C THR A 152 -17.15 -46.96 0.45
N LEU A 153 -16.04 -46.45 -0.09
CA LEU A 153 -15.73 -45.03 -0.19
C LEU A 153 -16.64 -44.36 -1.24
N GLN A 154 -17.66 -43.59 -0.83
CA GLN A 154 -18.69 -43.07 -1.73
C GLN A 154 -18.20 -42.01 -2.74
N ASN A 155 -17.10 -41.36 -2.47
CA ASN A 155 -16.52 -40.31 -3.32
C ASN A 155 -15.11 -40.67 -3.83
N VAL A 156 -14.77 -41.99 -3.84
CA VAL A 156 -13.48 -42.46 -4.33
C VAL A 156 -13.26 -42.00 -5.77
N TRP A 157 -12.03 -41.61 -6.07
CA TRP A 157 -11.65 -41.18 -7.40
C TRP A 157 -10.33 -41.85 -7.81
N SER A 158 -10.20 -42.17 -9.09
CA SER A 158 -9.02 -42.79 -9.70
C SER A 158 -8.33 -41.81 -10.66
N GLY A 159 -7.04 -42.03 -10.89
CA GLY A 159 -6.21 -41.21 -11.77
C GLY A 159 -5.95 -39.81 -11.18
N SER A 160 -6.26 -38.77 -11.94
CA SER A 160 -6.08 -37.39 -11.53
C SER A 160 -7.42 -36.65 -11.49
N LYS A 161 -7.61 -35.78 -10.50
CA LYS A 161 -8.82 -34.98 -10.36
C LYS A 161 -8.51 -33.53 -10.02
N VAL A 162 -9.32 -32.64 -10.55
CA VAL A 162 -9.17 -31.19 -10.33
C VAL A 162 -10.27 -30.67 -9.42
N PHE A 163 -9.89 -29.86 -8.46
CA PHE A 163 -10.78 -29.21 -7.49
C PHE A 163 -10.52 -27.72 -7.44
N VAL A 164 -11.56 -26.94 -7.16
CA VAL A 164 -11.40 -25.52 -6.83
C VAL A 164 -11.30 -25.40 -5.30
N ALA A 165 -10.36 -24.59 -4.84
CA ALA A 165 -10.13 -24.32 -3.43
C ALA A 165 -10.42 -22.85 -3.11
N GLY A 166 -11.27 -22.58 -2.11
CA GLY A 166 -11.29 -21.31 -1.41
C GLY A 166 -10.13 -21.26 -0.42
N ARG A 167 -9.46 -20.11 -0.28
CA ARG A 167 -8.30 -19.98 0.59
C ARG A 167 -8.46 -18.84 1.58
N LEU A 168 -8.07 -19.08 2.82
CA LEU A 168 -7.99 -18.06 3.86
C LEU A 168 -6.79 -18.36 4.75
N GLY A 169 -6.07 -17.33 5.20
CA GLY A 169 -4.96 -17.54 6.10
C GLY A 169 -4.45 -16.27 6.76
N LEU A 170 -3.58 -16.49 7.71
CA LEU A 170 -2.88 -15.47 8.46
C LEU A 170 -1.40 -15.83 8.58
N GLY A 171 -0.56 -14.82 8.67
CA GLY A 171 0.87 -15.04 8.85
C GLY A 171 1.53 -13.88 9.58
N VAL A 172 2.75 -14.14 9.99
CA VAL A 172 3.62 -13.14 10.60
C VAL A 172 4.99 -13.21 9.94
N ASP A 173 5.43 -12.10 9.38
CA ASP A 173 6.78 -11.93 8.84
C ASP A 173 7.70 -11.26 9.86
N PHE A 174 8.83 -11.89 10.16
CA PHE A 174 9.94 -11.38 10.97
C PHE A 174 11.02 -10.85 10.04
N ARG A 175 11.19 -9.54 9.98
CA ARG A 175 12.14 -8.89 9.07
C ARG A 175 13.55 -8.94 9.65
N PHE A 176 14.49 -9.52 8.91
CA PHE A 176 15.92 -9.54 9.25
C PHE A 176 16.70 -8.43 8.54
N SER A 177 16.31 -8.14 7.30
CA SER A 177 16.95 -7.11 6.48
C SER A 177 15.94 -6.43 5.53
N ASP A 178 16.43 -5.49 4.73
CA ASP A 178 15.60 -4.87 3.68
C ASP A 178 15.13 -5.87 2.63
N CYS A 179 15.90 -6.94 2.41
CA CYS A 179 15.63 -7.92 1.37
C CYS A 179 15.07 -9.26 1.88
N VAL A 180 15.28 -9.60 3.18
CA VAL A 180 14.96 -10.93 3.69
C VAL A 180 14.10 -10.84 4.95
N SER A 181 13.04 -11.64 5.01
CA SER A 181 12.29 -11.95 6.23
C SER A 181 12.03 -13.45 6.33
N PHE A 182 11.87 -13.92 7.57
CA PHE A 182 11.35 -15.23 7.90
C PHE A 182 9.86 -15.09 8.23
N GLY A 183 9.04 -16.00 7.77
CA GLY A 183 7.59 -15.96 8.01
C GLY A 183 7.07 -17.30 8.53
N VAL A 184 6.03 -17.22 9.34
CA VAL A 184 5.18 -18.34 9.73
C VAL A 184 3.77 -18.05 9.26
N GLU A 185 3.13 -19.03 8.65
CA GLU A 185 1.80 -18.90 8.06
C GLU A 185 0.90 -20.08 8.45
N LEU A 186 -0.32 -19.78 8.83
CA LEU A 186 -1.41 -20.73 9.00
C LEU A 186 -2.47 -20.43 7.95
N ASN A 187 -2.84 -21.42 7.17
CA ASN A 187 -3.88 -21.25 6.16
C ASN A 187 -4.80 -22.46 6.06
N THR A 188 -5.95 -22.25 5.48
CA THR A 188 -6.91 -23.31 5.16
C THR A 188 -7.29 -23.26 3.69
N ASN A 189 -7.42 -24.45 3.09
CA ASN A 189 -8.04 -24.68 1.81
C ASN A 189 -9.42 -25.32 2.04
N MET A 190 -10.45 -24.72 1.48
CA MET A 190 -11.82 -25.22 1.48
C MET A 190 -12.07 -25.85 0.12
N LEU A 191 -12.20 -27.18 0.09
CA LEU A 191 -12.34 -27.97 -1.13
C LEU A 191 -13.70 -28.66 -1.18
N SER A 192 -14.00 -29.27 -2.33
CA SER A 192 -15.22 -30.08 -2.48
C SER A 192 -15.17 -31.31 -1.60
N ASP A 193 -16.32 -31.78 -1.10
CA ASP A 193 -16.58 -33.04 -0.36
C ASP A 193 -16.04 -34.31 -1.06
N LYS A 194 -15.52 -34.18 -2.27
CA LYS A 194 -14.92 -35.28 -3.03
C LYS A 194 -13.40 -35.35 -2.92
N TYR A 195 -12.78 -34.39 -2.25
CA TYR A 195 -11.33 -34.27 -2.21
C TYR A 195 -10.67 -35.38 -1.40
N ASN A 196 -11.23 -35.71 -0.25
CA ASN A 196 -10.73 -36.76 0.65
C ASN A 196 -11.31 -38.16 0.36
N SER A 197 -11.98 -38.38 -0.79
CA SER A 197 -12.61 -39.65 -1.19
C SER A 197 -13.77 -40.13 -0.33
N LYS A 198 -14.16 -39.42 0.70
CA LYS A 198 -15.30 -39.69 1.60
C LYS A 198 -16.46 -38.78 1.26
N LYS A 199 -17.65 -39.16 1.71
CA LYS A 199 -18.86 -38.32 1.63
C LYS A 199 -19.29 -37.91 3.01
N ALA A 200 -19.09 -36.66 3.36
CA ALA A 200 -19.54 -36.06 4.61
C ALA A 200 -20.71 -35.06 4.41
N GLY A 201 -20.99 -34.66 3.15
CA GLY A 201 -22.02 -33.68 2.82
C GLY A 201 -21.65 -32.23 3.13
N ASN A 202 -20.39 -31.96 3.37
CA ASN A 202 -19.84 -30.64 3.63
C ASN A 202 -18.53 -30.42 2.83
N LEU A 203 -17.89 -29.26 3.00
CA LEU A 203 -16.59 -28.99 2.39
C LEU A 203 -15.49 -29.77 3.10
N ASP A 204 -14.52 -30.26 2.33
CA ASP A 204 -13.27 -30.78 2.86
C ASP A 204 -12.33 -29.63 3.25
N TRP A 205 -11.82 -29.68 4.46
CA TRP A 205 -10.93 -28.66 5.01
C TRP A 205 -9.52 -29.21 5.13
N GLN A 206 -8.57 -28.50 4.50
CA GLN A 206 -7.15 -28.77 4.64
C GLN A 206 -6.48 -27.57 5.28
N PHE A 207 -5.89 -27.75 6.44
CA PHE A 207 -5.14 -26.75 7.18
C PHE A 207 -3.64 -26.92 6.92
N ASN A 208 -2.93 -25.82 6.69
CA ASN A 208 -1.50 -25.84 6.50
C ASN A 208 -0.82 -24.92 7.52
N ALA A 209 0.25 -25.43 8.13
CA ALA A 209 1.17 -24.67 8.96
C ALA A 209 2.51 -24.64 8.25
N LEU A 210 2.91 -23.48 7.74
CA LEU A 210 4.07 -23.29 6.89
C LEU A 210 5.03 -22.28 7.53
N ALA A 211 6.32 -22.50 7.34
CA ALA A 211 7.37 -21.55 7.72
C ALA A 211 8.37 -21.43 6.57
N GLY A 212 8.98 -20.26 6.42
CA GLY A 212 9.91 -20.06 5.31
C GLY A 212 10.42 -18.64 5.19
N PHE A 213 11.04 -18.37 4.05
CA PHE A 213 11.69 -17.09 3.79
C PHE A 213 11.00 -16.33 2.66
N THR A 214 10.93 -15.01 2.87
CA THR A 214 10.47 -14.06 1.85
C THR A 214 11.64 -13.18 1.43
N PHE A 215 11.94 -13.18 0.12
CA PHE A 215 12.99 -12.38 -0.51
C PHE A 215 12.35 -11.21 -1.25
N ARG A 216 12.67 -9.97 -0.86
CA ARG A 216 12.18 -8.76 -1.53
C ARG A 216 13.18 -8.27 -2.54
N PHE A 217 12.70 -7.90 -3.73
CA PHE A 217 13.54 -7.35 -4.79
C PHE A 217 13.62 -5.83 -4.66
N GLY A 218 14.69 -5.37 -4.03
CA GLY A 218 14.95 -3.97 -3.73
C GLY A 218 14.35 -3.48 -2.40
N LYS A 219 14.60 -2.20 -2.10
CA LYS A 219 14.08 -1.55 -0.89
C LYS A 219 12.58 -1.29 -1.04
N ASN A 220 11.82 -1.56 0.00
CA ASN A 220 10.38 -1.28 0.08
C ASN A 220 10.06 0.16 0.51
N TYR A 221 11.06 1.03 0.58
CA TYR A 221 10.93 2.43 0.96
C TYR A 221 11.86 3.34 0.14
N LYS A 222 11.48 4.61 0.06
CA LYS A 222 12.30 5.71 -0.45
C LYS A 222 12.43 6.75 0.66
N LYS A 223 13.66 7.17 0.94
CA LYS A 223 13.95 8.29 1.84
C LYS A 223 14.06 9.55 0.99
N SER A 224 13.27 10.57 1.28
CA SER A 224 13.48 11.92 0.78
C SER A 224 14.01 12.78 1.92
N ARG A 225 15.18 13.37 1.73
CA ARG A 225 15.61 14.44 2.63
C ARG A 225 14.61 15.60 2.47
N PRO A 226 14.17 16.24 3.57
CA PRO A 226 13.58 17.56 3.45
C PRO A 226 14.60 18.39 2.66
N ALA A 227 14.16 19.12 1.65
CA ALA A 227 15.01 20.13 1.05
C ALA A 227 15.56 20.95 2.20
N ALA A 228 16.87 20.99 2.36
CA ALA A 228 17.49 21.84 3.35
C ALA A 228 16.83 23.20 3.18
N THR A 229 16.12 23.66 4.19
CA THR A 229 15.65 25.04 4.25
C THR A 229 16.90 25.85 4.02
N ALA A 230 16.99 26.50 2.87
CA ALA A 230 18.10 27.39 2.60
C ALA A 230 18.18 28.30 3.82
N ALA A 231 19.25 28.19 4.57
CA ALA A 231 19.52 29.11 5.67
C ALA A 231 19.27 30.53 5.12
N PRO A 232 18.58 31.40 5.87
CA PRO A 232 18.41 32.77 5.42
C PRO A 232 19.79 33.30 5.08
N VAL A 233 20.00 33.62 3.79
CA VAL A 233 21.21 34.28 3.31
C VAL A 233 21.17 35.65 3.99
N THR A 234 21.83 35.78 5.11
CA THR A 234 22.14 37.08 5.69
C THR A 234 22.98 37.80 4.64
N PRO A 235 22.57 38.98 4.14
CA PRO A 235 23.41 39.72 3.25
C PRO A 235 24.67 40.08 4.03
N ALA A 236 25.81 39.53 3.64
CA ALA A 236 27.09 39.93 4.16
C ALA A 236 27.38 41.34 3.65
N TRP A 237 27.14 42.31 4.51
CA TRP A 237 27.76 43.63 4.38
C TRP A 237 29.22 43.47 4.77
N THR A 238 30.10 43.49 3.83
CA THR A 238 31.53 43.67 4.13
C THR A 238 32.13 44.56 3.08
N THR A 239 32.27 45.81 3.49
CA THR A 239 33.42 46.73 3.31
C THR A 239 34.26 46.57 2.07
N GLU A 240 34.21 47.65 1.30
CA GLU A 240 35.25 48.24 0.45
C GLU A 240 36.69 48.18 1.05
N PRO A 241 37.82 48.32 0.31
CA PRO A 241 38.01 49.51 -0.54
C PRO A 241 38.93 49.37 -1.80
N ALA A 242 38.92 50.44 -2.55
CA ALA A 242 39.96 51.05 -3.32
C ALA A 242 40.09 50.84 -4.84
N GLN A 243 39.61 51.87 -5.55
CA GLN A 243 40.28 52.75 -6.52
C GLN A 243 41.09 52.18 -7.72
N LYS A 244 40.66 52.52 -8.94
CA LYS A 244 41.43 53.53 -9.76
C LYS A 244 40.67 53.85 -11.08
N GLU A 245 40.37 55.16 -11.23
CA GLU A 245 40.49 56.08 -12.33
C GLU A 245 40.19 55.63 -13.77
N GLU A 246 39.13 56.18 -14.35
CA GLU A 246 38.89 57.34 -15.30
C GLU A 246 39.64 57.32 -16.64
N PRO A 247 39.20 57.92 -17.80
CA PRO A 247 38.31 59.07 -17.94
C PRO A 247 37.26 59.07 -19.09
N ALA A 248 36.22 59.83 -18.83
CA ALA A 248 35.43 60.81 -19.58
C ALA A 248 35.21 60.73 -21.11
N VAL A 249 33.98 61.06 -21.56
CA VAL A 249 33.55 62.17 -22.43
C VAL A 249 32.01 62.28 -22.46
N GLN A 250 31.51 63.37 -21.93
CA GLN A 250 30.42 64.33 -22.16
C GLN A 250 29.22 63.99 -23.06
N GLU A 251 28.04 64.06 -22.52
CA GLU A 251 26.78 64.87 -22.57
C GLU A 251 26.26 65.37 -23.99
N PRO A 252 24.91 65.60 -24.20
CA PRO A 252 24.09 66.40 -23.32
C PRO A 252 22.59 65.91 -23.12
N ALA A 253 22.02 66.33 -22.02
CA ALA A 253 20.58 66.40 -21.70
C ALA A 253 19.91 67.61 -22.46
N PRO A 254 18.63 67.91 -22.37
CA PRO A 254 17.59 67.48 -21.38
C PRO A 254 16.19 67.25 -22.02
N VAL A 255 15.18 66.79 -21.30
CA VAL A 255 13.86 67.41 -21.07
C VAL A 255 13.06 66.63 -20.01
N GLN A 256 12.69 67.30 -18.94
CA GLN A 256 11.74 66.87 -17.91
C GLN A 256 10.31 66.89 -18.40
N ALA A 257 9.55 65.88 -17.99
CA ALA A 257 8.11 66.01 -17.67
C ALA A 257 7.63 64.75 -16.89
N PRO A 258 6.57 64.75 -16.11
CA PRO A 258 6.60 64.60 -14.66
C PRO A 258 6.36 63.17 -14.19
N ALA A 259 6.89 62.86 -12.99
CA ALA A 259 6.73 61.59 -12.27
C ALA A 259 5.25 61.22 -12.06
N THR A 260 4.81 60.16 -12.78
CA THR A 260 3.66 59.39 -12.35
C THR A 260 4.21 58.28 -11.46
N LYS A 261 3.85 58.29 -10.17
CA LYS A 261 4.11 57.20 -9.24
C LYS A 261 3.76 55.88 -9.91
N ALA A 262 4.75 55.05 -10.26
CA ALA A 262 4.52 53.66 -10.57
C ALA A 262 3.99 53.01 -9.27
N ALA A 263 2.72 52.63 -9.29
CA ALA A 263 2.12 51.85 -8.25
C ALA A 263 2.92 50.55 -8.09
N GLU A 264 3.51 50.35 -6.95
CA GLU A 264 4.18 49.12 -6.57
C GLU A 264 3.19 47.98 -6.83
N LYS A 265 3.52 47.08 -7.77
CA LYS A 265 2.68 45.90 -8.06
C LYS A 265 2.61 45.08 -6.78
N PRO A 266 1.39 44.80 -6.23
CA PRO A 266 1.27 44.04 -5.01
C PRO A 266 1.98 42.70 -5.17
N ALA A 267 2.70 42.26 -4.14
CA ALA A 267 3.36 40.95 -4.14
C ALA A 267 2.35 39.83 -4.39
N ALA A 268 2.59 38.98 -5.39
CA ALA A 268 1.67 37.89 -5.73
C ALA A 268 1.43 36.96 -4.52
N LEU A 269 0.16 36.68 -4.20
CA LEU A 269 -0.19 35.72 -3.16
C LEU A 269 -0.33 34.32 -3.79
N ARG A 270 0.45 33.36 -3.28
CA ARG A 270 0.41 31.96 -3.71
C ARG A 270 -0.06 31.06 -2.57
N GLU A 271 -1.11 30.25 -2.80
CA GLU A 271 -1.63 29.28 -1.87
C GLU A 271 -1.82 27.90 -2.52
N ASN A 272 -1.59 26.85 -1.76
CA ASN A 272 -1.78 25.47 -2.17
C ASN A 272 -2.91 24.84 -1.35
N ILE A 273 -4.02 24.49 -2.01
CA ILE A 273 -5.21 23.91 -1.39
C ILE A 273 -5.19 22.41 -1.64
N PHE A 274 -5.07 21.62 -0.56
CA PHE A 274 -4.92 20.16 -0.62
C PHE A 274 -6.24 19.43 -0.43
N PHE A 275 -6.39 18.31 -1.18
CA PHE A 275 -7.62 17.51 -1.20
C PHE A 275 -7.38 16.09 -0.66
N ARG A 276 -8.47 15.43 -0.27
CA ARG A 276 -8.46 13.99 0.02
C ARG A 276 -8.40 13.19 -1.29
N ILE A 277 -7.96 11.93 -1.18
CA ILE A 277 -8.00 10.98 -2.29
C ILE A 277 -9.43 10.85 -2.83
N GLY A 278 -9.58 10.88 -4.17
CA GLY A 278 -10.87 10.73 -4.83
C GLY A 278 -11.87 11.87 -4.59
N SER A 279 -11.48 12.98 -3.92
CA SER A 279 -12.38 14.08 -3.56
C SER A 279 -11.93 15.41 -4.17
N ALA A 280 -12.91 16.23 -4.54
CA ALA A 280 -12.75 17.63 -4.92
C ALA A 280 -13.33 18.60 -3.85
N GLN A 281 -13.79 18.08 -2.71
CA GLN A 281 -14.28 18.88 -1.61
C GLN A 281 -13.15 19.57 -0.86
N ILE A 282 -13.23 20.88 -0.69
CA ILE A 282 -12.27 21.68 0.08
C ILE A 282 -12.37 21.24 1.56
N ARG A 283 -11.23 20.90 2.15
CA ARG A 283 -11.14 20.46 3.55
C ARG A 283 -11.35 21.66 4.47
N THR A 284 -11.92 21.43 5.64
CA THR A 284 -12.08 22.48 6.66
C THR A 284 -10.75 23.15 7.04
N SER A 285 -9.65 22.36 7.06
CA SER A 285 -8.29 22.88 7.30
C SER A 285 -7.76 23.79 6.20
N GLU A 286 -8.33 23.75 5.00
CA GLU A 286 -7.89 24.55 3.85
C GLU A 286 -8.78 25.79 3.61
N GLN A 287 -9.90 25.91 4.32
CA GLN A 287 -10.83 27.03 4.16
C GLN A 287 -10.19 28.39 4.52
N ALA A 288 -9.28 28.41 5.50
CA ALA A 288 -8.55 29.62 5.87
C ALA A 288 -7.70 30.17 4.71
N LYS A 289 -7.13 29.30 3.85
CA LYS A 289 -6.36 29.71 2.68
C LYS A 289 -7.26 30.28 1.59
N VAL A 290 -8.44 29.70 1.40
CA VAL A 290 -9.44 30.25 0.45
C VAL A 290 -9.91 31.62 0.92
N ALA A 291 -10.13 31.82 2.21
CA ALA A 291 -10.48 33.12 2.79
C ALA A 291 -9.36 34.15 2.58
N ALA A 292 -8.09 33.78 2.80
CA ALA A 292 -6.95 34.66 2.57
C ALA A 292 -6.81 35.08 1.11
N LEU A 293 -7.05 34.17 0.15
CA LEU A 293 -7.11 34.49 -1.29
C LEU A 293 -8.25 35.46 -1.60
N ALA A 294 -9.42 35.25 -1.02
CA ALA A 294 -10.57 36.15 -1.20
C ALA A 294 -10.33 37.53 -0.65
N GLU A 295 -9.72 37.66 0.53
CA GLU A 295 -9.34 38.93 1.16
C GLU A 295 -8.30 39.68 0.30
N TYR A 296 -7.27 38.97 -0.17
CA TYR A 296 -6.28 39.56 -1.07
C TYR A 296 -6.91 40.11 -2.34
N LEU A 297 -7.80 39.35 -3.00
CA LEU A 297 -8.48 39.75 -4.22
C LEU A 297 -9.46 40.92 -3.98
N LYS A 298 -10.08 41.01 -2.81
CA LYS A 298 -10.91 42.17 -2.42
C LYS A 298 -10.09 43.41 -2.18
N ALA A 299 -8.94 43.29 -1.53
CA ALA A 299 -8.00 44.40 -1.28
C ALA A 299 -7.34 44.90 -2.57
N ASN A 300 -7.24 44.05 -3.62
CA ASN A 300 -6.60 44.35 -4.90
C ASN A 300 -7.58 44.15 -6.07
N PRO A 301 -8.45 45.15 -6.40
CA PRO A 301 -9.51 45.00 -7.40
C PRO A 301 -9.00 44.68 -8.82
N SER A 302 -7.77 45.05 -9.17
CA SER A 302 -7.14 44.76 -10.47
C SER A 302 -6.48 43.38 -10.54
N ALA A 303 -6.27 42.72 -9.40
CA ALA A 303 -5.64 41.41 -9.35
C ALA A 303 -6.54 40.32 -9.91
N ARG A 304 -5.96 39.34 -10.57
CA ARG A 304 -6.60 38.13 -11.09
C ARG A 304 -6.02 36.92 -10.40
N ILE A 305 -6.76 35.82 -10.40
CA ILE A 305 -6.29 34.55 -9.84
C ILE A 305 -6.30 33.46 -10.88
N GLU A 306 -5.16 32.73 -10.95
CA GLU A 306 -5.03 31.51 -11.70
C GLU A 306 -5.09 30.31 -10.73
N ILE A 307 -5.96 29.35 -11.00
CA ILE A 307 -6.19 28.14 -10.21
C ILE A 307 -5.88 26.93 -11.07
N VAL A 308 -4.82 26.20 -10.79
CA VAL A 308 -4.44 24.99 -11.51
C VAL A 308 -4.62 23.78 -10.61
N GLY A 309 -5.58 22.91 -10.95
CA GLY A 309 -5.85 21.67 -10.23
C GLY A 309 -4.98 20.52 -10.72
N TYR A 310 -4.55 19.69 -9.79
CA TYR A 310 -3.74 18.49 -10.03
C TYR A 310 -4.33 17.27 -9.34
N ALA A 311 -3.98 16.10 -9.86
CA ALA A 311 -4.27 14.81 -9.24
C ALA A 311 -2.99 13.97 -9.15
N ASP A 312 -2.90 13.09 -8.16
CA ASP A 312 -1.75 12.20 -8.03
C ASP A 312 -1.77 11.11 -9.12
N ALA A 313 -0.62 10.80 -9.69
CA ALA A 313 -0.46 9.77 -10.73
C ALA A 313 -0.47 8.34 -10.17
N ALA A 314 -0.48 8.17 -8.84
CA ALA A 314 -0.44 6.87 -8.21
C ALA A 314 -1.82 6.25 -8.03
N THR A 315 -2.90 7.05 -8.17
CA THR A 315 -4.28 6.59 -7.96
C THR A 315 -5.18 7.01 -9.11
N GLY A 316 -6.12 6.14 -9.49
CA GLY A 316 -7.05 6.39 -10.58
C GLY A 316 -6.45 6.20 -11.98
N SER A 317 -7.30 6.35 -13.00
CA SER A 317 -6.88 6.40 -14.40
C SER A 317 -6.63 7.85 -14.82
N HIS A 318 -5.84 8.06 -15.90
CA HIS A 318 -5.58 9.38 -16.47
C HIS A 318 -6.87 10.20 -16.74
N ALA A 319 -7.89 9.57 -17.29
CA ALA A 319 -9.17 10.22 -17.55
C ALA A 319 -9.91 10.66 -16.28
N LEU A 320 -9.88 9.81 -15.23
CA LEU A 320 -10.44 10.13 -13.91
C LEU A 320 -9.65 11.25 -13.23
N ASN A 321 -8.34 11.21 -13.30
CA ASN A 321 -7.47 12.23 -12.73
C ASN A 321 -7.62 13.59 -13.40
N LEU A 322 -7.79 13.62 -14.72
CA LEU A 322 -8.11 14.84 -15.46
C LEU A 322 -9.47 15.42 -15.05
N LYS A 323 -10.50 14.57 -14.91
CA LYS A 323 -11.82 15.00 -14.42
C LYS A 323 -11.73 15.54 -12.99
N LEU A 324 -11.06 14.83 -12.11
CA LEU A 324 -10.93 15.19 -10.69
C LEU A 324 -10.14 16.49 -10.50
N SER A 325 -9.06 16.71 -11.26
CA SER A 325 -8.29 17.95 -11.21
C SER A 325 -9.09 19.16 -11.65
N ARG A 326 -9.91 19.03 -12.70
CA ARG A 326 -10.86 20.06 -13.14
C ARG A 326 -11.89 20.38 -12.07
N GLN A 327 -12.45 19.36 -11.43
CA GLN A 327 -13.41 19.54 -10.33
C GLN A 327 -12.80 20.23 -9.12
N ARG A 328 -11.53 19.96 -8.79
CA ARG A 328 -10.79 20.62 -7.71
C ARG A 328 -10.58 22.11 -7.99
N ALA A 329 -10.13 22.44 -9.19
CA ALA A 329 -9.97 23.83 -9.62
C ALA A 329 -11.31 24.57 -9.61
N ALA A 330 -12.35 23.98 -10.17
CA ALA A 330 -13.70 24.54 -10.18
C ALA A 330 -14.30 24.71 -8.78
N GLY A 331 -14.01 23.78 -7.85
CA GLY A 331 -14.47 23.88 -6.47
C GLY A 331 -13.86 25.08 -5.73
N VAL A 332 -12.58 25.38 -5.96
CA VAL A 332 -11.91 26.58 -5.41
C VAL A 332 -12.47 27.85 -6.07
N ALA A 333 -12.64 27.85 -7.40
CA ALA A 333 -13.25 28.98 -8.14
C ALA A 333 -14.63 29.31 -7.58
N ALA A 334 -15.50 28.32 -7.44
CA ALA A 334 -16.85 28.51 -6.88
C ALA A 334 -16.83 29.05 -5.44
N ALA A 335 -15.88 28.62 -4.61
CA ALA A 335 -15.73 29.14 -3.26
C ALA A 335 -15.29 30.61 -3.24
N LEU A 336 -14.45 31.04 -4.18
CA LEU A 336 -14.06 32.46 -4.35
C LEU A 336 -15.21 33.30 -4.91
N GLU A 337 -15.99 32.78 -5.85
CA GLU A 337 -17.21 33.44 -6.35
C GLU A 337 -18.24 33.64 -5.24
N GLN A 338 -18.45 32.60 -4.39
CA GLN A 338 -19.30 32.70 -3.21
C GLN A 338 -18.79 33.73 -2.21
N ALA A 339 -17.47 33.94 -2.13
CA ALA A 339 -16.86 34.98 -1.33
C ALA A 339 -16.96 36.40 -1.96
N GLY A 340 -17.59 36.53 -3.15
CA GLY A 340 -17.86 37.80 -3.82
C GLY A 340 -16.78 38.24 -4.82
N ILE A 341 -15.92 37.33 -5.30
CA ILE A 341 -14.95 37.63 -6.36
C ILE A 341 -15.61 37.40 -7.72
N ALA A 342 -15.50 38.38 -8.62
CA ALA A 342 -16.10 38.32 -9.95
C ALA A 342 -15.46 37.20 -10.80
N ALA A 343 -16.28 36.44 -11.53
CA ALA A 343 -15.87 35.28 -12.32
C ALA A 343 -14.83 35.60 -13.41
N ASP A 344 -14.90 36.81 -14.00
CA ASP A 344 -13.93 37.30 -15.01
C ASP A 344 -12.50 37.48 -14.49
N ARG A 345 -12.35 37.51 -13.15
CA ARG A 345 -11.05 37.58 -12.46
C ARG A 345 -10.48 36.21 -12.08
N ILE A 346 -11.23 35.12 -12.30
CA ILE A 346 -10.88 33.76 -11.90
C ILE A 346 -10.64 32.91 -13.14
N SER A 347 -9.45 32.36 -13.26
CA SER A 347 -9.11 31.34 -14.26
C SER A 347 -8.91 30.00 -13.58
N ALA A 348 -9.62 28.95 -14.00
CA ALA A 348 -9.54 27.61 -13.38
C ALA A 348 -9.27 26.54 -14.43
N GLU A 349 -8.15 25.81 -14.28
CA GLU A 349 -7.72 24.74 -15.18
C GLU A 349 -7.39 23.47 -14.41
N GLY A 350 -7.67 22.28 -15.00
CA GLY A 350 -7.24 21.00 -14.45
C GLY A 350 -6.23 20.31 -15.35
N ARG A 351 -5.07 19.95 -14.81
CA ARG A 351 -3.96 19.28 -15.54
C ARG A 351 -3.84 17.79 -15.29
N GLY A 352 -4.77 17.21 -14.51
CA GLY A 352 -4.78 15.77 -14.22
C GLY A 352 -3.51 15.35 -13.47
N ASP A 353 -2.95 14.24 -13.93
CA ASP A 353 -1.74 13.60 -13.38
C ASP A 353 -0.52 13.71 -14.31
N THR A 354 -0.62 14.45 -15.41
CA THR A 354 0.47 14.64 -16.39
C THR A 354 1.65 15.39 -15.81
N VAL A 355 1.38 16.32 -14.90
CA VAL A 355 2.40 17.10 -14.18
C VAL A 355 2.23 16.83 -12.69
N GLN A 356 3.33 16.52 -12.01
CA GLN A 356 3.38 16.31 -10.58
C GLN A 356 4.18 17.45 -9.94
N PRO A 357 3.51 18.56 -9.51
CA PRO A 357 4.21 19.75 -9.00
C PRO A 357 4.97 19.51 -7.70
N PHE A 358 4.65 18.44 -6.98
CA PHE A 358 5.30 18.09 -5.74
C PHE A 358 5.89 16.68 -5.79
N PRO A 359 6.99 16.41 -5.09
CA PRO A 359 7.62 15.09 -5.05
C PRO A 359 6.77 14.04 -4.29
N GLY A 360 5.88 14.48 -3.40
CA GLY A 360 5.01 13.60 -2.61
C GLY A 360 3.70 13.30 -3.34
N VAL A 361 3.32 12.02 -3.43
CA VAL A 361 2.09 11.58 -4.11
C VAL A 361 0.85 12.30 -3.56
N GLU A 362 0.73 12.40 -2.23
CA GLU A 362 -0.42 13.04 -1.57
C GLU A 362 -0.48 14.54 -1.81
N GLN A 363 0.68 15.18 -1.99
CA GLN A 363 0.80 16.62 -2.24
C GLN A 363 0.34 17.00 -3.64
N ASN A 364 0.27 16.05 -4.56
CA ASN A 364 -0.22 16.26 -5.92
C ASN A 364 -1.77 16.24 -6.00
N ARG A 365 -2.46 15.99 -4.89
CA ARG A 365 -3.90 16.20 -4.73
C ARG A 365 -4.16 17.65 -4.32
N VAL A 366 -3.91 18.60 -5.23
CA VAL A 366 -3.80 20.02 -4.91
C VAL A 366 -4.41 20.90 -6.00
N SER A 367 -4.91 22.06 -5.62
CA SER A 367 -5.09 23.21 -6.50
C SER A 367 -4.08 24.29 -6.10
N ILE A 368 -3.20 24.67 -7.03
CA ILE A 368 -2.25 25.76 -6.87
C ILE A 368 -2.94 27.04 -7.32
N CYS A 369 -3.01 28.01 -6.42
CA CYS A 369 -3.68 29.29 -6.63
C CYS A 369 -2.65 30.41 -6.59
N ILE A 370 -2.62 31.24 -7.64
CA ILE A 370 -1.71 32.39 -7.75
C ILE A 370 -2.55 33.62 -8.05
N ALA A 371 -2.63 34.53 -7.08
CA ALA A 371 -3.31 35.82 -7.22
C ALA A 371 -2.27 36.93 -7.45
N GLN A 372 -2.41 37.70 -8.53
CA GLN A 372 -1.45 38.73 -8.95
C GLN A 372 -2.12 39.86 -9.76
#